data_95042dd737cf4a9d964eccfcf5b0e625
#
_entry.id   95042dd737cf4a9d964eccfcf5b0e625
#
_cell.length_a   1.000
_cell.length_b   1.000
_cell.length_c   1.000
_cell.angle_alpha   90.00
_cell.angle_beta   90.00
_cell.angle_gamma   90.00
#
_symmetry.space_group_name_H-M   'P 1'
#
loop_
_entity.id
_entity.type
_entity.pdbx_description
1 polymer ?
#
loop_
_entity_poly.entity_id
_entity_poly.type
_entity_poly.pdbx_seq_one_letter_code
_entity_poly.pdbx_strand_id
1 'polypeptide(L)'
;MVATNSVAKRTGNISAGTSAFAMIVLEKELENVHPEIDMVTTPSGELVGMVHTNNCSSDINAWVSIFEEFTNSLGMEISRDKLFTVLFNKALEGDTDCGGLLSYGYFSGENITGVNEGRPLFVRTPGSRFDLANFMRIHLASAFGAMRIGMDILKSENVQIDRLVGHGGIFKTPEAGQRILASAMEAPVTVMDTAGEGGAWGIALLAAYMMDRHGKSLENFLAEDVFGQDQGITITPSAEEIAGYQIFMSRYREGIDIEKTAIHQLQEKGVIENAGTTERRSIPSKS
;
A
#
# COMPACT_ATOMS: atom_id res chain seq x y z
N MET A 1 -0.47 -12.20 6.86
CA MET A 1 0.17 -12.43 8.17
C MET A 1 0.99 -13.73 8.20
N VAL A 2 0.40 -14.91 7.97
CA VAL A 2 1.13 -16.20 8.01
C VAL A 2 2.28 -16.25 6.99
N ALA A 3 2.01 -15.86 5.75
CA ALA A 3 3.01 -15.82 4.66
C ALA A 3 4.17 -14.83 4.89
N THR A 4 4.08 -13.99 5.91
CA THR A 4 5.07 -12.96 6.24
C THR A 4 5.65 -13.11 7.65
N ASN A 5 5.35 -14.21 8.33
CA ASN A 5 5.74 -14.41 9.72
C ASN A 5 5.38 -13.21 10.63
N SER A 6 4.16 -12.68 10.47
CA SER A 6 3.67 -11.51 11.21
C SER A 6 2.43 -11.89 12.02
N VAL A 7 2.56 -12.92 12.89
CA VAL A 7 1.49 -13.43 13.76
C VAL A 7 1.77 -13.21 15.25
N ALA A 8 2.99 -12.82 15.60
CA ALA A 8 3.39 -12.48 16.95
C ALA A 8 2.88 -11.07 17.35
N LYS A 9 2.66 -10.85 18.66
CA LYS A 9 2.31 -9.52 19.19
C LYS A 9 3.37 -8.48 18.82
N ARG A 10 2.93 -7.26 18.58
CA ARG A 10 3.74 -6.10 18.15
C ARG A 10 4.40 -6.26 16.78
N THR A 11 3.98 -7.27 16.00
CA THR A 11 4.35 -7.39 14.59
C THR A 11 3.17 -7.03 13.69
N GLY A 12 3.48 -6.63 12.49
CA GLY A 12 2.45 -6.35 11.49
C GLY A 12 2.92 -6.67 10.09
N ASN A 13 1.95 -6.82 9.19
CA ASN A 13 2.21 -6.90 7.78
C ASN A 13 1.44 -5.83 7.02
N ILE A 14 2.04 -5.34 5.95
CA ILE A 14 1.44 -4.40 5.01
C ILE A 14 1.40 -5.03 3.64
N SER A 15 0.18 -5.25 3.15
CA SER A 15 -0.08 -5.72 1.80
C SER A 15 -0.39 -4.53 0.90
N ALA A 16 0.43 -4.28 -0.12
CA ALA A 16 0.28 -3.16 -1.04
C ALA A 16 0.02 -3.65 -2.47
N GLY A 17 -1.24 -3.68 -2.84
CA GLY A 17 -1.76 -4.00 -4.16
C GLY A 17 -2.56 -2.83 -4.74
N THR A 18 -3.69 -3.09 -5.40
CA THR A 18 -4.67 -2.08 -5.83
C THR A 18 -5.21 -1.29 -4.64
N SER A 19 -5.55 -1.99 -3.57
CA SER A 19 -5.78 -1.49 -2.21
C SER A 19 -4.59 -1.85 -1.30
N ALA A 20 -4.57 -1.32 -0.08
CA ALA A 20 -3.56 -1.72 0.89
C ALA A 20 -4.16 -2.02 2.27
N PHE A 21 -3.52 -2.95 2.99
CA PHE A 21 -3.90 -3.36 4.34
C PHE A 21 -2.69 -3.30 5.23
N ALA A 22 -2.82 -2.66 6.39
CA ALA A 22 -1.89 -2.82 7.50
C ALA A 22 -2.59 -3.63 8.60
N MET A 23 -2.05 -4.77 8.96
CA MET A 23 -2.58 -5.66 10.00
C MET A 23 -1.56 -5.73 11.12
N ILE A 24 -1.92 -5.22 12.29
CA ILE A 24 -1.03 -5.13 13.45
C ILE A 24 -1.56 -6.05 14.57
N VAL A 25 -0.74 -6.99 15.02
CA VAL A 25 -1.08 -7.88 16.16
C VAL A 25 -0.94 -7.10 17.45
N LEU A 26 -2.07 -6.93 18.13
CA LEU A 26 -2.18 -6.10 19.32
C LEU A 26 -1.76 -6.85 20.59
N GLU A 27 -1.21 -6.14 21.57
CA GLU A 27 -0.93 -6.68 22.90
C GLU A 27 -2.18 -6.69 23.78
N LYS A 28 -3.09 -5.73 23.57
CA LYS A 28 -4.33 -5.53 24.31
C LYS A 28 -5.41 -4.98 23.39
N GLU A 29 -6.66 -5.00 23.83
CA GLU A 29 -7.77 -4.32 23.16
C GLU A 29 -7.51 -2.82 23.06
N LEU A 30 -8.08 -2.18 22.01
CA LEU A 30 -8.10 -0.72 21.89
C LEU A 30 -9.03 -0.14 22.98
N GLU A 31 -8.71 1.05 23.47
CA GLU A 31 -9.48 1.72 24.52
C GLU A 31 -10.79 2.31 23.97
N ASN A 32 -10.76 2.70 22.67
CA ASN A 32 -11.89 3.32 22.00
C ASN A 32 -12.29 2.55 20.73
N VAL A 33 -13.53 2.75 20.28
CA VAL A 33 -14.01 2.24 18.99
C VAL A 33 -13.69 3.26 17.92
N HIS A 34 -12.99 2.82 16.89
CA HIS A 34 -12.63 3.62 15.73
C HIS A 34 -13.27 3.01 14.48
N PRO A 35 -14.17 3.72 13.78
CA PRO A 35 -14.80 3.22 12.56
C PRO A 35 -13.81 2.95 11.41
N GLU A 36 -12.61 3.54 11.48
CA GLU A 36 -11.54 3.38 10.50
C GLU A 36 -10.68 2.13 10.73
N ILE A 37 -10.86 1.44 11.88
CA ILE A 37 -10.05 0.28 12.26
C ILE A 37 -10.96 -0.96 12.34
N ASP A 38 -10.70 -1.93 11.47
CA ASP A 38 -11.36 -3.22 11.55
C ASP A 38 -10.66 -4.11 12.59
N MET A 39 -11.44 -4.69 13.49
CA MET A 39 -10.93 -5.64 14.47
C MET A 39 -11.07 -7.06 13.94
N VAL A 40 -9.95 -7.72 13.71
CA VAL A 40 -9.88 -9.12 13.25
C VAL A 40 -8.97 -9.94 14.16
N THR A 41 -8.72 -11.20 13.82
CA THR A 41 -7.80 -12.07 14.60
C THR A 41 -6.79 -12.77 13.70
N THR A 42 -5.66 -13.12 14.30
CA THR A 42 -4.75 -14.10 13.67
C THR A 42 -5.42 -15.48 13.66
N PRO A 43 -4.90 -16.45 12.86
CA PRO A 43 -5.38 -17.84 12.91
C PRO A 43 -5.24 -18.51 14.30
N SER A 44 -4.36 -18.00 15.17
CA SER A 44 -4.19 -18.45 16.55
C SER A 44 -5.08 -17.73 17.56
N GLY A 45 -5.89 -16.74 17.12
CA GLY A 45 -6.86 -16.03 17.97
C GLY A 45 -6.33 -14.74 18.59
N GLU A 46 -5.11 -14.29 18.27
CA GLU A 46 -4.60 -13.00 18.75
C GLU A 46 -5.32 -11.84 18.06
N LEU A 47 -5.60 -10.76 18.79
CA LEU A 47 -6.25 -9.57 18.26
C LEU A 47 -5.39 -8.85 17.24
N VAL A 48 -6.04 -8.36 16.21
CA VAL A 48 -5.40 -7.58 15.11
C VAL A 48 -6.21 -6.33 14.84
N GLY A 49 -5.55 -5.18 14.91
CA GLY A 49 -6.06 -3.93 14.34
C GLY A 49 -5.71 -3.85 12.86
N MET A 50 -6.71 -3.75 12.00
CA MET A 50 -6.53 -3.65 10.57
C MET A 50 -6.92 -2.26 10.06
N VAL A 51 -5.96 -1.60 9.43
CA VAL A 51 -6.18 -0.38 8.63
C VAL A 51 -6.32 -0.80 7.18
N HIS A 52 -7.48 -0.56 6.58
CA HIS A 52 -7.75 -0.84 5.18
C HIS A 52 -7.88 0.46 4.39
N THR A 53 -7.10 0.60 3.31
CA THR A 53 -7.22 1.70 2.36
C THR A 53 -7.64 1.17 1.00
N ASN A 54 -8.62 1.83 0.39
CA ASN A 54 -9.20 1.40 -0.88
C ASN A 54 -8.28 1.70 -2.08
N ASN A 55 -7.37 2.66 -1.93
CA ASN A 55 -6.53 3.17 -3.00
C ASN A 55 -5.06 3.04 -2.64
N CYS A 56 -4.26 2.42 -3.53
CA CYS A 56 -2.82 2.29 -3.36
C CYS A 56 -2.08 2.38 -4.71
N SER A 57 -1.92 1.28 -5.46
CA SER A 57 -1.07 1.26 -6.66
C SER A 57 -1.75 1.62 -7.97
N SER A 58 -3.08 1.81 -7.99
CA SER A 58 -3.83 2.04 -9.24
C SER A 58 -3.37 3.30 -9.97
N ASP A 59 -3.19 4.40 -9.25
CA ASP A 59 -2.72 5.67 -9.82
C ASP A 59 -1.27 5.58 -10.33
N ILE A 60 -0.40 4.89 -9.57
CA ILE A 60 0.98 4.63 -10.00
C ILE A 60 0.99 3.86 -11.32
N ASN A 61 0.14 2.85 -11.46
CA ASN A 61 0.01 2.07 -12.69
C ASN A 61 -0.44 2.93 -13.89
N ALA A 62 -1.35 3.88 -13.67
CA ALA A 62 -1.81 4.80 -14.70
C ALA A 62 -0.67 5.71 -15.18
N TRP A 63 0.11 6.27 -14.26
CA TRP A 63 1.28 7.09 -14.60
C TRP A 63 2.37 6.30 -15.32
N VAL A 64 2.67 5.08 -14.87
CA VAL A 64 3.64 4.21 -15.57
C VAL A 64 3.17 3.89 -16.99
N SER A 65 1.87 3.73 -17.22
CA SER A 65 1.33 3.52 -18.57
C SER A 65 1.57 4.73 -19.49
N ILE A 66 1.51 5.96 -18.97
CA ILE A 66 1.85 7.17 -19.75
C ILE A 66 3.33 7.15 -20.18
N PHE A 67 4.24 6.74 -19.29
CA PHE A 67 5.65 6.59 -19.64
C PHE A 67 5.89 5.47 -20.66
N GLU A 68 5.14 4.37 -20.56
CA GLU A 68 5.17 3.28 -21.55
C GLU A 68 4.71 3.75 -22.93
N GLU A 69 3.60 4.48 -23.01
CA GLU A 69 3.12 5.11 -24.24
C GLU A 69 4.15 6.09 -24.84
N PHE A 70 4.77 6.89 -23.98
CA PHE A 70 5.81 7.83 -24.39
C PHE A 70 7.03 7.12 -25.02
N THR A 71 7.55 6.08 -24.35
CA THR A 71 8.70 5.33 -24.87
C THR A 71 8.36 4.60 -26.17
N ASN A 72 7.18 4.00 -26.26
CA ASN A 72 6.68 3.36 -27.48
C ASN A 72 6.55 4.36 -28.64
N SER A 73 6.12 5.60 -28.36
CA SER A 73 6.03 6.67 -29.38
C SER A 73 7.39 7.09 -29.93
N LEU A 74 8.46 6.86 -29.17
CA LEU A 74 9.84 7.06 -29.60
C LEU A 74 10.43 5.84 -30.31
N GLY A 75 9.66 4.76 -30.49
CA GLY A 75 10.13 3.49 -31.05
C GLY A 75 11.02 2.68 -30.11
N MET A 76 10.92 2.95 -28.80
CA MET A 76 11.70 2.26 -27.77
C MET A 76 10.80 1.20 -27.09
N GLU A 77 11.11 -0.07 -27.25
CA GLU A 77 10.44 -1.16 -26.56
C GLU A 77 11.11 -1.38 -25.20
N ILE A 78 10.50 -0.86 -24.13
CA ILE A 78 10.97 -1.04 -22.75
C ILE A 78 9.94 -1.86 -22.00
N SER A 79 10.36 -2.95 -21.37
CA SER A 79 9.43 -3.78 -20.57
C SER A 79 8.85 -2.97 -19.39
N ARG A 80 7.62 -3.26 -19.05
CA ARG A 80 6.92 -2.60 -17.94
C ARG A 80 7.67 -2.73 -16.61
N ASP A 81 8.26 -3.89 -16.32
CA ASP A 81 9.09 -4.10 -15.13
C ASP A 81 10.34 -3.21 -15.12
N LYS A 82 10.94 -2.99 -16.27
CA LYS A 82 12.08 -2.06 -16.41
C LYS A 82 11.65 -0.62 -16.16
N LEU A 83 10.48 -0.21 -16.66
CA LEU A 83 9.91 1.11 -16.40
C LEU A 83 9.65 1.31 -14.89
N PHE A 84 9.01 0.35 -14.21
CA PHE A 84 8.85 0.41 -12.76
C PHE A 84 10.19 0.56 -12.04
N THR A 85 11.17 -0.26 -12.39
CA THR A 85 12.51 -0.20 -11.77
C THR A 85 13.15 1.17 -11.94
N VAL A 86 13.13 1.73 -13.14
CA VAL A 86 13.74 3.04 -13.43
C VAL A 86 12.99 4.16 -12.70
N LEU A 87 11.66 4.19 -12.78
CA LEU A 87 10.84 5.25 -12.21
C LEU A 87 10.85 5.21 -10.67
N PHE A 88 10.82 4.02 -10.08
CA PHE A 88 10.86 3.86 -8.62
C PHE A 88 12.23 4.21 -8.05
N ASN A 89 13.32 3.79 -8.71
CA ASN A 89 14.66 4.23 -8.30
C ASN A 89 14.83 5.74 -8.46
N LYS A 90 14.21 6.33 -9.50
CA LYS A 90 14.22 7.78 -9.66
C LYS A 90 13.50 8.50 -8.51
N ALA A 91 12.42 7.92 -7.98
CA ALA A 91 11.72 8.47 -6.81
C ALA A 91 12.61 8.60 -5.55
N LEU A 92 13.62 7.73 -5.41
CA LEU A 92 14.56 7.80 -4.28
C LEU A 92 15.47 9.04 -4.30
N GLU A 93 15.66 9.66 -5.46
CA GLU A 93 16.43 10.89 -5.63
C GLU A 93 15.60 12.16 -5.32
N GLY A 94 14.29 12.03 -5.12
CA GLY A 94 13.40 13.15 -4.80
C GLY A 94 13.57 13.64 -3.37
N ASP A 95 13.12 14.87 -3.12
CA ASP A 95 13.13 15.46 -1.78
C ASP A 95 12.26 14.64 -0.82
N THR A 96 12.67 14.54 0.43
CA THR A 96 11.97 13.68 1.41
C THR A 96 10.53 14.12 1.67
N ASP A 97 10.22 15.40 1.44
CA ASP A 97 8.86 15.98 1.49
C ASP A 97 8.14 15.97 0.13
N CYS A 98 8.68 15.30 -0.89
CA CYS A 98 8.16 15.27 -2.25
C CYS A 98 8.20 16.62 -3.00
N GLY A 99 9.13 17.51 -2.64
CA GLY A 99 9.33 18.80 -3.31
C GLY A 99 8.13 19.75 -3.25
N GLY A 100 7.32 19.67 -2.21
CA GLY A 100 6.13 20.49 -2.07
C GLY A 100 4.95 20.07 -2.98
N LEU A 101 5.01 18.90 -3.61
CA LEU A 101 3.92 18.36 -4.42
C LEU A 101 2.83 17.71 -3.56
N LEU A 102 1.63 17.55 -4.12
CA LEU A 102 0.51 16.84 -3.50
C LEU A 102 -0.18 15.97 -4.56
N SER A 103 -0.57 14.76 -4.16
CA SER A 103 -1.34 13.85 -5.00
C SER A 103 -2.31 13.03 -4.17
N TYR A 104 -3.47 12.73 -4.75
CA TYR A 104 -4.43 11.74 -4.28
C TYR A 104 -4.68 10.74 -5.39
N GLY A 105 -4.27 9.50 -5.20
CA GLY A 105 -4.52 8.42 -6.15
C GLY A 105 -5.90 7.76 -5.93
N TYR A 106 -6.93 8.54 -5.65
CA TYR A 106 -8.26 8.05 -5.28
C TYR A 106 -9.09 7.73 -6.52
N PHE A 107 -9.08 6.47 -6.93
CA PHE A 107 -9.98 5.93 -7.96
C PHE A 107 -11.33 5.52 -7.39
N SER A 108 -11.42 5.31 -6.10
CA SER A 108 -12.65 5.01 -5.36
C SER A 108 -12.72 5.83 -4.09
N GLY A 109 -13.83 5.72 -3.36
CA GLY A 109 -13.94 6.32 -2.04
C GLY A 109 -12.86 5.80 -1.09
N GLU A 110 -12.54 6.60 -0.06
CA GLU A 110 -11.54 6.28 0.94
C GLU A 110 -12.11 6.53 2.35
N ASN A 111 -12.47 5.46 3.04
CA ASN A 111 -13.12 5.53 4.35
C ASN A 111 -12.28 6.27 5.39
N ILE A 112 -10.96 6.05 5.38
CA ILE A 112 -10.02 6.67 6.33
C ILE A 112 -10.06 8.20 6.25
N THR A 113 -10.33 8.76 5.07
CA THR A 113 -10.39 10.22 4.86
C THR A 113 -11.82 10.75 4.74
N GLY A 114 -12.82 9.88 4.90
CA GLY A 114 -14.24 10.25 4.81
C GLY A 114 -14.68 10.71 3.42
N VAL A 115 -14.11 10.11 2.39
CA VAL A 115 -14.36 10.42 0.97
C VAL A 115 -15.11 9.25 0.34
N ASN A 116 -16.33 9.48 -0.16
CA ASN A 116 -17.21 8.43 -0.70
C ASN A 116 -16.92 8.06 -2.16
N GLU A 117 -16.32 8.95 -2.91
CA GLU A 117 -15.88 8.77 -4.29
C GLU A 117 -14.45 9.27 -4.42
N GLY A 118 -13.76 8.94 -5.52
CA GLY A 118 -12.41 9.44 -5.79
C GLY A 118 -12.36 10.35 -7.02
N ARG A 119 -11.40 11.25 -7.00
CA ARG A 119 -10.95 12.02 -8.19
C ARG A 119 -9.43 12.05 -8.14
N PRO A 120 -8.73 11.21 -8.93
CA PRO A 120 -7.28 11.25 -8.93
C PRO A 120 -6.78 12.67 -9.21
N LEU A 121 -6.08 13.25 -8.24
CA LEU A 121 -5.60 14.63 -8.29
C LEU A 121 -4.09 14.71 -8.18
N PHE A 122 -3.51 15.58 -9.00
CA PHE A 122 -2.13 16.04 -8.85
C PHE A 122 -2.11 17.56 -8.74
N VAL A 123 -1.56 18.08 -7.65
CA VAL A 123 -1.54 19.50 -7.34
C VAL A 123 -0.11 19.96 -7.09
N ARG A 124 0.23 21.11 -7.63
CA ARG A 124 1.49 21.80 -7.40
C ARG A 124 1.29 23.30 -7.26
N THR A 125 2.14 23.94 -6.48
CA THR A 125 2.23 25.40 -6.40
C THR A 125 3.37 25.92 -7.27
N PRO A 126 3.45 27.22 -7.58
CA PRO A 126 4.58 27.78 -8.32
C PRO A 126 5.95 27.55 -7.64
N GLY A 127 5.96 27.37 -6.32
CA GLY A 127 7.18 27.08 -5.55
C GLY A 127 7.54 25.60 -5.43
N SER A 128 6.69 24.68 -5.92
CA SER A 128 6.97 23.24 -5.85
C SER A 128 8.12 22.87 -6.78
N ARG A 129 9.01 22.00 -6.31
CA ARG A 129 10.05 21.39 -7.14
C ARG A 129 9.50 20.28 -7.98
N PHE A 130 9.18 20.59 -9.22
CA PHE A 130 8.57 19.66 -10.16
C PHE A 130 9.60 19.08 -11.13
N ASP A 131 10.10 17.92 -10.79
CA ASP A 131 10.99 17.09 -11.62
C ASP A 131 10.52 15.63 -11.54
N LEU A 132 11.10 14.74 -12.37
CA LEU A 132 10.70 13.33 -12.44
C LEU A 132 10.89 12.60 -11.09
N ALA A 133 11.90 12.96 -10.33
CA ALA A 133 12.19 12.33 -9.04
C ALA A 133 11.07 12.64 -8.01
N ASN A 134 10.75 13.91 -7.85
CA ASN A 134 9.67 14.35 -6.96
C ASN A 134 8.29 13.90 -7.46
N PHE A 135 8.07 13.90 -8.79
CA PHE A 135 6.85 13.40 -9.39
C PHE A 135 6.60 11.93 -9.06
N MET A 136 7.61 11.07 -9.23
CA MET A 136 7.44 9.65 -8.88
C MET A 136 7.38 9.41 -7.38
N ARG A 137 8.12 10.20 -6.61
CA ARG A 137 8.11 10.09 -5.14
C ARG A 137 6.76 10.46 -4.55
N ILE A 138 6.09 11.52 -5.05
CA ILE A 138 4.78 11.91 -4.52
C ILE A 138 3.73 10.82 -4.73
N HIS A 139 3.72 10.11 -5.85
CA HIS A 139 2.76 9.03 -6.09
C HIS A 139 3.02 7.82 -5.19
N LEU A 140 4.28 7.48 -4.92
CA LEU A 140 4.64 6.45 -3.94
C LEU A 140 4.27 6.87 -2.50
N ALA A 141 4.52 8.12 -2.14
CA ALA A 141 4.17 8.65 -0.81
C ALA A 141 2.65 8.69 -0.61
N SER A 142 1.91 9.15 -1.61
CA SER A 142 0.45 9.23 -1.61
C SER A 142 -0.22 7.87 -1.47
N ALA A 143 0.37 6.80 -2.05
CA ALA A 143 -0.14 5.44 -1.93
C ALA A 143 -0.25 4.95 -0.46
N PHE A 144 0.53 5.54 0.44
CA PHE A 144 0.49 5.23 1.88
C PHE A 144 -0.11 6.36 2.74
N GLY A 145 -0.57 7.46 2.12
CA GLY A 145 -1.06 8.63 2.86
C GLY A 145 -2.29 8.33 3.72
N ALA A 146 -3.33 7.72 3.16
CA ALA A 146 -4.51 7.32 3.92
C ALA A 146 -4.17 6.27 4.99
N MET A 147 -3.33 5.28 4.65
CA MET A 147 -2.85 4.27 5.61
C MET A 147 -2.15 4.92 6.80
N ARG A 148 -1.30 5.94 6.56
CA ARG A 148 -0.64 6.68 7.65
C ARG A 148 -1.66 7.32 8.59
N ILE A 149 -2.76 7.87 8.09
CA ILE A 149 -3.82 8.43 8.93
C ILE A 149 -4.42 7.34 9.84
N GLY A 150 -4.75 6.17 9.29
CA GLY A 150 -5.25 5.04 10.07
C GLY A 150 -4.22 4.52 11.10
N MET A 151 -2.95 4.47 10.74
CA MET A 151 -1.87 4.09 11.67
C MET A 151 -1.67 5.11 12.79
N ASP A 152 -1.93 6.40 12.56
CA ASP A 152 -1.89 7.42 13.62
C ASP A 152 -3.00 7.18 14.67
N ILE A 153 -4.15 6.60 14.27
CA ILE A 153 -5.19 6.16 15.20
C ILE A 153 -4.65 5.06 16.14
N LEU A 154 -4.02 4.01 15.56
CA LEU A 154 -3.41 2.96 16.39
C LEU A 154 -2.30 3.51 17.28
N LYS A 155 -1.53 4.47 16.81
CA LYS A 155 -0.52 5.15 17.61
C LYS A 155 -1.14 5.94 18.78
N SER A 156 -2.29 6.59 18.58
CA SER A 156 -3.01 7.31 19.65
C SER A 156 -3.56 6.38 20.74
N GLU A 157 -3.82 5.10 20.41
CA GLU A 157 -4.18 4.02 21.31
C GLU A 157 -2.97 3.34 21.99
N ASN A 158 -1.77 3.93 21.82
CA ASN A 158 -0.50 3.41 22.35
C ASN A 158 -0.13 2.01 21.83
N VAL A 159 -0.58 1.65 20.64
CA VAL A 159 -0.17 0.39 19.99
C VAL A 159 1.31 0.45 19.65
N GLN A 160 2.05 -0.54 20.14
CA GLN A 160 3.49 -0.66 19.88
C GLN A 160 3.73 -1.59 18.70
N ILE A 161 4.69 -1.23 17.84
CA ILE A 161 5.06 -1.99 16.64
C ILE A 161 6.57 -2.15 16.63
N ASP A 162 7.05 -3.38 16.73
CA ASP A 162 8.48 -3.68 16.70
C ASP A 162 8.95 -4.02 15.29
N ARG A 163 8.07 -4.61 14.46
CA ARG A 163 8.41 -5.06 13.12
C ARG A 163 7.21 -4.98 12.18
N LEU A 164 7.44 -4.42 11.00
CA LEU A 164 6.51 -4.46 9.88
C LEU A 164 7.11 -5.25 8.71
N VAL A 165 6.30 -6.08 8.06
CA VAL A 165 6.70 -6.81 6.86
C VAL A 165 5.85 -6.34 5.69
N GLY A 166 6.51 -5.79 4.66
CA GLY A 166 5.87 -5.34 3.43
C GLY A 166 5.80 -6.45 2.39
N HIS A 167 4.66 -6.58 1.68
CA HIS A 167 4.53 -7.45 0.52
C HIS A 167 3.57 -6.86 -0.52
N GLY A 168 3.69 -7.32 -1.77
CA GLY A 168 2.90 -6.84 -2.90
C GLY A 168 3.71 -6.12 -3.97
N GLY A 169 3.01 -5.65 -5.01
CA GLY A 169 3.65 -5.16 -6.24
C GLY A 169 4.60 -3.97 -6.06
N ILE A 170 4.32 -3.07 -5.13
CA ILE A 170 5.16 -1.89 -4.84
C ILE A 170 6.56 -2.29 -4.36
N PHE A 171 6.70 -3.47 -3.76
CA PHE A 171 7.98 -3.94 -3.20
C PHE A 171 8.80 -4.78 -4.17
N LYS A 172 8.34 -5.01 -5.40
CA LYS A 172 9.12 -5.73 -6.44
C LYS A 172 10.38 -4.97 -6.87
N THR A 173 10.34 -3.63 -6.85
CA THR A 173 11.56 -2.83 -7.02
C THR A 173 12.23 -2.70 -5.64
N PRO A 174 13.45 -3.24 -5.47
CA PRO A 174 14.16 -3.16 -4.19
C PRO A 174 14.25 -1.73 -3.66
N GLU A 175 14.16 -1.57 -2.36
CA GLU A 175 14.31 -0.34 -1.59
C GLU A 175 13.21 0.73 -1.80
N ALA A 176 12.77 1.03 -3.02
CA ALA A 176 11.98 2.23 -3.28
C ALA A 176 10.67 2.29 -2.49
N GLY A 177 9.76 1.34 -2.72
CA GLY A 177 8.50 1.28 -1.97
C GLY A 177 8.73 1.03 -0.48
N GLN A 178 9.72 0.21 -0.14
CA GLN A 178 10.07 -0.15 1.23
C GLN A 178 10.55 1.05 2.04
N ARG A 179 11.44 1.89 1.50
CA ARG A 179 11.99 3.07 2.16
C ARG A 179 10.91 4.13 2.40
N ILE A 180 10.04 4.36 1.42
CA ILE A 180 8.94 5.30 1.55
C ILE A 180 7.91 4.78 2.58
N LEU A 181 7.60 3.48 2.56
CA LEU A 181 6.72 2.88 3.57
C LEU A 181 7.34 2.99 4.97
N ALA A 182 8.63 2.69 5.14
CA ALA A 182 9.30 2.82 6.44
C ALA A 182 9.20 4.24 6.98
N SER A 183 9.40 5.25 6.11
CA SER A 183 9.25 6.67 6.46
C SER A 183 7.80 7.01 6.84
N ALA A 184 6.83 6.48 6.08
CA ALA A 184 5.41 6.68 6.36
C ALA A 184 4.98 6.08 7.71
N MET A 185 5.50 4.91 8.06
CA MET A 185 5.15 4.19 9.29
C MET A 185 6.02 4.57 10.49
N GLU A 186 7.09 5.35 10.29
CA GLU A 186 8.09 5.69 11.32
C GLU A 186 8.67 4.44 12.01
N ALA A 187 8.78 3.34 11.26
CA ALA A 187 9.17 2.04 11.78
C ALA A 187 10.01 1.26 10.76
N PRO A 188 10.87 0.34 11.22
CA PRO A 188 11.57 -0.57 10.32
C PRO A 188 10.59 -1.42 9.52
N VAL A 189 10.83 -1.54 8.22
CA VAL A 189 10.06 -2.40 7.30
C VAL A 189 10.98 -3.47 6.72
N THR A 190 10.56 -4.72 6.83
CA THR A 190 11.22 -5.88 6.23
C THR A 190 10.47 -6.28 4.96
N VAL A 191 11.18 -6.61 3.90
CA VAL A 191 10.64 -7.27 2.70
C VAL A 191 11.35 -8.60 2.55
N MET A 192 10.57 -9.68 2.48
CA MET A 192 11.11 -11.04 2.37
C MET A 192 11.21 -11.44 0.89
N ASP A 193 12.08 -12.38 0.56
CA ASP A 193 12.22 -12.91 -0.81
C ASP A 193 10.90 -13.53 -1.30
N THR A 194 10.11 -14.08 -0.38
CA THR A 194 8.78 -14.65 -0.62
C THR A 194 7.65 -13.60 -0.70
N ALA A 195 7.96 -12.31 -0.68
CA ALA A 195 6.95 -11.23 -0.64
C ALA A 195 5.95 -11.22 -1.81
N GLY A 196 6.21 -11.97 -2.89
CA GLY A 196 5.29 -12.15 -4.02
C GLY A 196 4.25 -13.26 -3.84
N GLU A 197 4.44 -14.20 -2.89
CA GLU A 197 3.67 -15.46 -2.83
C GLU A 197 2.33 -15.35 -2.06
N GLY A 198 2.14 -14.34 -1.27
CA GLY A 198 0.86 -13.90 -0.72
C GLY A 198 0.00 -14.97 -0.04
N GLY A 199 -1.30 -14.92 -0.36
CA GLY A 199 -2.34 -15.71 0.33
C GLY A 199 -2.25 -17.22 0.11
N ALA A 200 -1.89 -17.68 -1.08
CA ALA A 200 -1.78 -19.11 -1.40
C ALA A 200 -0.68 -19.77 -0.55
N TRP A 201 0.46 -19.14 -0.42
CA TRP A 201 1.55 -19.58 0.44
C TRP A 201 1.11 -19.62 1.91
N GLY A 202 0.45 -18.57 2.41
CA GLY A 202 -0.05 -18.52 3.78
C GLY A 202 -1.03 -19.64 4.10
N ILE A 203 -1.94 -20.00 3.19
CA ILE A 203 -2.87 -21.12 3.37
C ILE A 203 -2.13 -22.46 3.36
N ALA A 204 -1.15 -22.64 2.47
CA ALA A 204 -0.32 -23.85 2.45
C ALA A 204 0.45 -24.06 3.76
N LEU A 205 1.00 -22.99 4.33
CA LEU A 205 1.67 -23.03 5.63
C LEU A 205 0.72 -23.39 6.77
N LEU A 206 -0.51 -22.86 6.77
CA LEU A 206 -1.51 -23.24 7.76
C LEU A 206 -1.92 -24.72 7.62
N ALA A 207 -2.06 -25.23 6.41
CA ALA A 207 -2.34 -26.65 6.17
C ALA A 207 -1.18 -27.52 6.67
N ALA A 208 0.07 -27.14 6.40
CA ALA A 208 1.25 -27.85 6.91
C ALA A 208 1.30 -27.85 8.45
N TYR A 209 1.04 -26.69 9.08
CA TYR A 209 0.96 -26.57 10.53
C TYR A 209 -0.13 -27.47 11.13
N MET A 210 -1.30 -27.55 10.50
CA MET A 210 -2.38 -28.43 10.97
C MET A 210 -2.02 -29.91 10.88
N MET A 211 -1.24 -30.31 9.87
CA MET A 211 -0.82 -31.72 9.68
C MET A 211 0.29 -32.14 10.64
N ASP A 212 1.23 -31.26 10.91
CA ASP A 212 2.43 -31.63 11.70
C ASP A 212 3.02 -30.43 12.45
N ARG A 213 2.34 -30.02 13.50
CA ARG A 213 2.78 -28.90 14.36
C ARG A 213 3.85 -29.27 15.41
N HIS A 214 4.16 -30.56 15.60
CA HIS A 214 5.11 -31.06 16.60
C HIS A 214 4.90 -30.48 18.03
N GLY A 215 3.65 -30.11 18.38
CA GLY A 215 3.34 -29.46 19.66
C GLY A 215 3.71 -27.99 19.76
N LYS A 216 4.22 -27.37 18.68
CA LYS A 216 4.55 -25.94 18.63
C LYS A 216 3.32 -25.06 18.48
N SER A 217 3.42 -23.80 18.94
CA SER A 217 2.48 -22.74 18.55
C SER A 217 2.69 -22.38 17.07
N LEU A 218 1.69 -21.75 16.44
CA LEU A 218 1.82 -21.28 15.05
C LEU A 218 3.01 -20.31 14.91
N GLU A 219 3.20 -19.42 15.87
CA GLU A 219 4.31 -18.47 15.89
C GLU A 219 5.68 -19.20 15.86
N ASN A 220 5.88 -20.17 16.77
CA ASN A 220 7.14 -20.92 16.84
C ASN A 220 7.35 -21.81 15.59
N PHE A 221 6.28 -22.43 15.06
CA PHE A 221 6.37 -23.17 13.81
C PHE A 221 6.83 -22.27 12.64
N LEU A 222 6.24 -21.08 12.50
CA LEU A 222 6.64 -20.15 11.46
C LEU A 222 8.08 -19.66 11.67
N ALA A 223 8.41 -19.23 12.88
CA ALA A 223 9.71 -18.65 13.18
C ALA A 223 10.88 -19.65 13.05
N GLU A 224 10.70 -20.91 13.48
CA GLU A 224 11.78 -21.89 13.57
C GLU A 224 11.83 -22.80 12.34
N ASP A 225 10.68 -23.31 11.88
CA ASP A 225 10.63 -24.37 10.87
C ASP A 225 10.45 -23.81 9.44
N VAL A 226 9.82 -22.61 9.30
CA VAL A 226 9.54 -22.03 7.98
C VAL A 226 10.51 -20.92 7.64
N PHE A 227 10.62 -19.91 8.49
CA PHE A 227 11.35 -18.67 8.21
C PHE A 227 12.70 -18.57 8.94
N GLY A 228 13.16 -19.62 9.62
CA GLY A 228 14.37 -19.59 10.45
C GLY A 228 15.64 -19.11 9.73
N GLN A 229 15.72 -19.24 8.41
CA GLN A 229 16.86 -18.82 7.58
C GLN A 229 16.54 -17.57 6.75
N ASP A 230 15.27 -17.26 6.50
CA ASP A 230 14.84 -16.12 5.69
C ASP A 230 14.40 -14.96 6.59
N GLN A 231 15.29 -14.00 6.76
CA GLN A 231 15.01 -12.79 7.53
C GLN A 231 14.61 -11.60 6.64
N GLY A 232 14.72 -11.72 5.32
CA GLY A 232 14.48 -10.65 4.37
C GLY A 232 15.45 -9.47 4.52
N ILE A 233 15.18 -8.41 3.80
CA ILE A 233 15.92 -7.13 3.87
C ILE A 233 15.11 -6.14 4.69
N THR A 234 15.70 -5.60 5.75
CA THR A 234 15.06 -4.59 6.62
C THR A 234 15.63 -3.20 6.34
N ILE A 235 14.77 -2.23 6.11
CA ILE A 235 15.12 -0.80 6.00
C ILE A 235 14.55 -0.07 7.21
N THR A 236 15.43 0.64 7.92
CA THR A 236 15.06 1.57 9.00
C THR A 236 15.07 2.98 8.43
N PRO A 237 13.99 3.77 8.57
CA PRO A 237 13.95 5.11 8.04
C PRO A 237 14.90 6.04 8.81
N SER A 238 15.53 6.99 8.13
CA SER A 238 16.30 8.03 8.79
C SER A 238 15.38 9.10 9.40
N ALA A 239 15.92 9.88 10.35
CA ALA A 239 15.17 11.00 10.93
C ALA A 239 14.76 12.05 9.87
N GLU A 240 15.58 12.26 8.84
CA GLU A 240 15.29 13.16 7.74
C GLU A 240 14.12 12.65 6.87
N GLU A 241 14.10 11.37 6.55
CA GLU A 241 13.02 10.74 5.78
C GLU A 241 11.70 10.80 6.54
N ILE A 242 11.72 10.53 7.85
CA ILE A 242 10.53 10.65 8.71
C ILE A 242 10.03 12.11 8.73
N ALA A 243 10.91 13.07 8.98
CA ALA A 243 10.54 14.49 9.03
C ALA A 243 9.98 14.99 7.68
N GLY A 244 10.60 14.59 6.57
CA GLY A 244 10.12 14.91 5.23
C GLY A 244 8.73 14.31 4.95
N TYR A 245 8.51 13.06 5.32
CA TYR A 245 7.19 12.44 5.16
C TYR A 245 6.13 13.09 6.05
N GLN A 246 6.49 13.54 7.27
CA GLN A 246 5.57 14.29 8.14
C GLN A 246 5.17 15.64 7.52
N ILE A 247 6.12 16.37 6.87
CA ILE A 247 5.83 17.61 6.13
C ILE A 247 4.87 17.31 4.96
N PHE A 248 5.10 16.23 4.21
CA PHE A 248 4.17 15.78 3.18
C PHE A 248 2.79 15.48 3.78
N MET A 249 2.70 14.75 4.90
CA MET A 249 1.43 14.41 5.54
C MET A 249 0.66 15.62 6.06
N SER A 250 1.31 16.70 6.47
CA SER A 250 0.62 17.97 6.78
C SER A 250 -0.14 18.47 5.54
N ARG A 251 0.56 18.59 4.40
CA ARG A 251 -0.09 18.99 3.13
C ARG A 251 -1.18 18.00 2.70
N TYR A 252 -0.94 16.70 2.88
CA TYR A 252 -1.90 15.66 2.51
C TYR A 252 -3.22 15.82 3.30
N ARG A 253 -3.14 16.04 4.61
CA ARG A 253 -4.33 16.27 5.44
C ARG A 253 -5.06 17.56 5.10
N GLU A 254 -4.32 18.67 4.94
CA GLU A 254 -4.87 19.97 4.57
C GLU A 254 -5.54 19.94 3.19
N GLY A 255 -4.99 19.18 2.25
CA GLY A 255 -5.48 19.10 0.89
C GLY A 255 -6.67 18.15 0.69
N ILE A 256 -7.10 17.36 1.68
CA ILE A 256 -8.28 16.48 1.56
C ILE A 256 -9.53 17.26 1.15
N ASP A 257 -9.66 18.52 1.57
CA ASP A 257 -10.80 19.35 1.18
C ASP A 257 -10.76 19.75 -0.31
N ILE A 258 -9.58 19.73 -0.94
CA ILE A 258 -9.47 19.90 -2.40
C ILE A 258 -10.09 18.69 -3.10
N GLU A 259 -9.77 17.47 -2.63
CA GLU A 259 -10.33 16.21 -3.13
C GLU A 259 -11.87 16.20 -2.98
N LYS A 260 -12.39 16.55 -1.80
CA LYS A 260 -13.83 16.68 -1.55
C LYS A 260 -14.47 17.71 -2.49
N THR A 261 -13.80 18.83 -2.71
CA THR A 261 -14.26 19.87 -3.63
C THR A 261 -14.28 19.37 -5.08
N ALA A 262 -13.24 18.64 -5.50
CA ALA A 262 -13.18 18.05 -6.83
C ALA A 262 -14.31 17.04 -7.05
N ILE A 263 -14.61 16.19 -6.09
CA ILE A 263 -15.74 15.26 -6.13
C ILE A 263 -17.06 16.01 -6.33
N HIS A 264 -17.25 17.08 -5.57
CA HIS A 264 -18.48 17.88 -5.66
C HIS A 264 -18.61 18.61 -7.01
N GLN A 265 -17.52 19.15 -7.54
CA GLN A 265 -17.55 19.98 -8.77
C GLN A 265 -17.43 19.15 -10.05
N LEU A 266 -16.63 18.08 -10.03
CA LEU A 266 -16.39 17.21 -11.17
C LEU A 266 -17.24 15.93 -11.04
N GLN A 267 -18.55 16.10 -10.90
CA GLN A 267 -19.45 14.95 -10.90
C GLN A 267 -19.35 14.23 -12.24
N GLU A 268 -19.17 12.91 -12.21
CA GLU A 268 -19.32 12.09 -13.40
C GLU A 268 -20.78 12.23 -13.89
N LYS A 269 -20.99 13.12 -14.83
CA LYS A 269 -22.24 13.13 -15.60
C LYS A 269 -22.26 11.79 -16.30
N GLY A 270 -23.20 10.94 -15.90
CA GLY A 270 -23.31 9.54 -16.25
C GLY A 270 -22.67 9.25 -17.60
N VAL A 271 -21.75 8.31 -17.63
CA VAL A 271 -21.26 7.73 -18.88
C VAL A 271 -22.52 7.47 -19.68
N ILE A 272 -22.72 8.26 -20.76
CA ILE A 272 -23.80 8.04 -21.71
C ILE A 272 -23.73 6.54 -21.95
N GLU A 273 -24.82 5.82 -21.67
CA GLU A 273 -25.03 4.42 -22.02
C GLU A 273 -24.92 4.25 -23.54
N ASN A 274 -23.71 4.39 -24.05
CA ASN A 274 -23.31 3.89 -25.35
C ASN A 274 -22.69 2.49 -25.21
N ALA A 275 -23.16 1.73 -24.24
CA ALA A 275 -23.15 0.28 -24.32
C ALA A 275 -24.24 -0.12 -25.33
N GLY A 276 -23.98 0.26 -26.60
CA GLY A 276 -24.70 -0.32 -27.72
C GLY A 276 -24.70 -1.82 -27.55
N THR A 277 -25.91 -2.36 -27.42
CA THR A 277 -26.32 -3.70 -27.82
C THR A 277 -25.18 -4.62 -28.26
N THR A 278 -24.56 -5.29 -27.32
CA THR A 278 -23.84 -6.52 -27.63
C THR A 278 -24.91 -7.58 -27.89
N GLU A 279 -25.32 -7.74 -29.16
CA GLU A 279 -26.10 -8.87 -29.63
C GLU A 279 -25.43 -10.16 -29.11
N ARG A 280 -26.14 -10.85 -28.23
CA ARG A 280 -25.83 -12.25 -27.89
C ARG A 280 -25.96 -13.05 -29.16
N ARG A 281 -24.85 -13.37 -29.83
CA ARG A 281 -24.82 -14.38 -30.85
C ARG A 281 -25.19 -15.72 -30.17
N SER A 282 -26.40 -16.16 -30.41
CA SER A 282 -26.87 -17.50 -30.09
C SER A 282 -26.03 -18.53 -30.84
N ILE A 283 -25.37 -19.38 -30.10
CA ILE A 283 -24.69 -20.58 -30.66
C ILE A 283 -25.77 -21.53 -31.14
N PRO A 284 -25.78 -21.92 -32.42
CA PRO A 284 -26.73 -22.91 -32.88
C PRO A 284 -26.41 -24.31 -32.31
N SER A 285 -27.39 -24.93 -31.67
CA SER A 285 -27.36 -26.34 -31.27
C SER A 285 -27.20 -27.20 -32.50
N LYS A 286 -26.12 -27.98 -32.59
CA LYS A 286 -26.03 -29.07 -33.56
C LYS A 286 -26.82 -30.26 -33.05
N SER A 287 -27.79 -30.63 -33.83
CA SER A 287 -28.48 -31.91 -33.81
C SER A 287 -27.56 -33.04 -34.25
#